data_c8b960659922a6015094195fade5681a
#
_entry.id   c8b960659922a6015094195fade5681a
#
_cell.length_a   1.000
_cell.length_b   1.000
_cell.length_c   1.000
_cell.angle_alpha   90.00
_cell.angle_beta   90.00
_cell.angle_gamma   90.00
#
_symmetry.space_group_name_H-M   'P 1'
#
loop_
_entity.id
_entity.type
_entity.pdbx_description
1 polymer ?
#
loop_
_entity_poly.entity_id
_entity_poly.type
_entity_poly.pdbx_seq_one_letter_code
_entity_poly.pdbx_strand_id
1 'polypeptide(L)'
;MKKFFKTLSIILCLLILTSAFCSCGKKRERIVDVISTASSVYINNEANDTVEASMGAFKGKQGDFIEFRFDEPQTFNTVFITEKTATVRQYNLFAEIDGEFQLIYTGKLIMAENITFDTVTATAFKFTVVNTEIGSNEFIIQGISAYNDCH
;
A
#
# COMPACT_ATOMS: atom_id res chain seq x y z
N MET A 1 -63.19 -10.97 13.06
CA MET A 1 -61.91 -11.22 13.74
C MET A 1 -60.98 -12.21 13.02
N LYS A 2 -61.44 -13.38 12.56
CA LYS A 2 -60.56 -14.37 11.91
C LYS A 2 -59.86 -13.91 10.59
N LYS A 3 -60.43 -12.98 9.83
CA LYS A 3 -59.84 -12.45 8.59
C LYS A 3 -58.71 -11.45 8.86
N PHE A 4 -58.82 -10.69 9.96
CA PHE A 4 -57.81 -9.67 10.33
C PHE A 4 -56.48 -10.31 10.79
N PHE A 5 -56.56 -11.44 11.50
CA PHE A 5 -55.34 -12.16 11.91
C PHE A 5 -54.58 -12.83 10.74
N LYS A 6 -55.32 -13.28 9.70
CA LYS A 6 -54.63 -13.86 8.50
C LYS A 6 -53.88 -12.83 7.70
N THR A 7 -54.45 -11.63 7.54
CA THR A 7 -53.75 -10.52 6.81
C THR A 7 -52.56 -9.98 7.60
N LEU A 8 -52.64 -9.86 8.92
CA LEU A 8 -51.54 -9.43 9.77
C LEU A 8 -50.39 -10.43 9.77
N SER A 9 -50.69 -11.74 9.75
CA SER A 9 -49.64 -12.79 9.66
C SER A 9 -48.91 -12.79 8.34
N ILE A 10 -49.55 -12.51 7.21
CA ILE A 10 -48.95 -12.44 5.89
C ILE A 10 -48.04 -11.21 5.77
N ILE A 11 -48.46 -10.07 6.34
CA ILE A 11 -47.64 -8.84 6.32
C ILE A 11 -46.40 -9.03 7.20
N LEU A 12 -46.50 -9.69 8.35
CA LEU A 12 -45.39 -9.99 9.22
C LEU A 12 -44.36 -10.96 8.56
N CYS A 13 -44.83 -11.98 7.84
CA CYS A 13 -43.98 -12.88 7.07
C CYS A 13 -43.27 -12.18 5.90
N LEU A 14 -43.92 -11.23 5.21
CA LEU A 14 -43.31 -10.43 4.15
C LEU A 14 -42.22 -9.49 4.67
N LEU A 15 -42.39 -8.91 5.87
CA LEU A 15 -41.39 -8.07 6.52
C LEU A 15 -40.15 -8.86 6.97
N ILE A 16 -40.31 -10.12 7.35
CA ILE A 16 -39.18 -10.98 7.73
C ILE A 16 -38.39 -11.47 6.48
N LEU A 17 -39.07 -11.69 5.34
CA LEU A 17 -38.44 -12.11 4.10
C LEU A 17 -37.56 -10.98 3.46
N THR A 18 -37.93 -9.72 3.68
CA THR A 18 -37.12 -8.59 3.14
C THR A 18 -35.84 -8.33 3.93
N SER A 19 -35.76 -8.79 5.19
CA SER A 19 -34.54 -8.67 6.00
C SER A 19 -33.50 -9.77 5.71
N ALA A 20 -33.87 -10.85 5.03
CA ALA A 20 -32.98 -11.96 4.73
C ALA A 20 -32.10 -11.75 3.44
N PHE A 21 -32.40 -10.71 2.65
CA PHE A 21 -31.64 -10.43 1.42
C PHE A 21 -30.56 -9.35 1.58
N CYS A 22 -30.31 -8.87 2.80
CA CYS A 22 -29.13 -8.08 3.08
C CYS A 22 -27.94 -9.00 3.39
N SER A 23 -27.74 -10.03 2.56
CA SER A 23 -26.44 -10.71 2.46
C SER A 23 -25.52 -9.76 1.72
N CYS A 24 -24.89 -8.88 2.49
CA CYS A 24 -23.78 -8.06 2.03
C CYS A 24 -22.65 -9.03 1.69
N GLY A 25 -22.68 -9.58 0.48
CA GLY A 25 -21.49 -10.13 -0.14
C GLY A 25 -20.51 -8.96 -0.26
N LYS A 26 -19.62 -8.78 0.74
CA LYS A 26 -18.47 -7.91 0.59
C LYS A 26 -17.75 -8.41 -0.66
N LYS A 27 -17.97 -7.71 -1.79
CA LYS A 27 -17.10 -7.84 -2.96
C LYS A 27 -15.71 -7.65 -2.39
N ARG A 28 -14.85 -8.66 -2.44
CA ARG A 28 -13.43 -8.47 -2.16
C ARG A 28 -12.98 -7.43 -3.17
N GLU A 29 -12.76 -6.21 -2.73
CA GLU A 29 -12.14 -5.21 -3.55
C GLU A 29 -10.76 -5.77 -3.93
N ARG A 30 -10.45 -5.69 -5.23
CA ARG A 30 -9.14 -6.10 -5.70
C ARG A 30 -8.13 -5.18 -5.03
N ILE A 31 -7.24 -5.75 -4.23
CA ILE A 31 -6.11 -4.99 -3.66
C ILE A 31 -5.30 -4.46 -4.85
N VAL A 32 -5.28 -3.16 -5.02
CA VAL A 32 -4.53 -2.49 -6.09
C VAL A 32 -3.17 -2.10 -5.52
N ASP A 33 -2.11 -2.47 -6.22
CA ASP A 33 -0.78 -1.97 -5.91
C ASP A 33 -0.69 -0.49 -6.31
N VAL A 34 -0.63 0.37 -5.29
CA VAL A 34 -0.57 1.83 -5.44
C VAL A 34 0.70 2.26 -6.18
N ILE A 35 1.83 1.59 -5.98
CA ILE A 35 3.08 1.90 -6.68
C ILE A 35 2.91 1.77 -8.20
N SER A 36 2.11 0.82 -8.66
CA SER A 36 1.84 0.63 -10.09
C SER A 36 1.06 1.79 -10.74
N THR A 37 0.49 2.69 -9.94
CA THR A 37 -0.24 3.88 -10.42
C THR A 37 0.63 5.14 -10.47
N ALA A 38 1.91 5.04 -10.12
CA ALA A 38 2.81 6.17 -10.16
C ALA A 38 2.96 6.72 -11.60
N SER A 39 2.84 8.02 -11.74
CA SER A 39 2.99 8.74 -13.02
C SER A 39 4.45 9.06 -13.32
N SER A 40 5.30 9.11 -12.30
CA SER A 40 6.74 9.33 -12.46
C SER A 40 7.53 8.69 -11.32
N VAL A 41 8.76 8.29 -11.65
CA VAL A 41 9.70 7.68 -10.71
C VAL A 41 11.00 8.47 -10.72
N TYR A 42 11.57 8.71 -9.54
CA TYR A 42 12.86 9.38 -9.38
C TYR A 42 13.81 8.52 -8.56
N ILE A 43 15.07 8.47 -8.96
CA ILE A 43 16.15 7.91 -8.16
C ILE A 43 17.13 9.05 -7.86
N ASN A 44 17.34 9.36 -6.59
CA ASN A 44 18.22 10.44 -6.14
C ASN A 44 17.92 11.80 -6.81
N ASN A 45 16.62 12.14 -6.96
CA ASN A 45 16.07 13.33 -7.65
C ASN A 45 16.25 13.34 -9.18
N GLU A 46 16.76 12.29 -9.79
CA GLU A 46 16.82 12.16 -11.24
C GLU A 46 15.61 11.34 -11.74
N ALA A 47 14.91 11.89 -12.74
CA ALA A 47 13.78 11.19 -13.35
C ALA A 47 14.28 9.88 -13.99
N ASN A 48 13.57 8.79 -13.74
CA ASN A 48 13.93 7.48 -14.24
C ASN A 48 12.79 6.89 -15.08
N ASP A 49 12.89 7.02 -16.39
CA ASP A 49 11.92 6.51 -17.36
C ASP A 49 12.06 5.00 -17.61
N THR A 50 13.11 4.35 -17.06
CA THR A 50 13.41 2.94 -17.30
C THR A 50 12.90 2.01 -16.19
N VAL A 51 12.62 2.53 -15.01
CA VAL A 51 11.97 1.76 -13.96
C VAL A 51 10.49 1.69 -14.30
N GLU A 52 10.04 0.52 -14.74
CA GLU A 52 8.60 0.27 -14.76
C GLU A 52 8.09 0.48 -13.34
N ALA A 53 7.25 1.48 -13.14
CA ALA A 53 6.65 1.82 -11.84
C ALA A 53 6.01 0.58 -11.18
N SER A 54 5.54 -0.38 -12.00
CA SER A 54 4.96 -1.65 -11.57
C SER A 54 5.91 -2.57 -10.80
N MET A 55 7.22 -2.34 -10.83
CA MET A 55 8.18 -3.26 -10.22
C MET A 55 8.95 -2.66 -9.04
N GLY A 56 9.10 -1.32 -8.97
CA GLY A 56 9.86 -0.66 -7.90
C GLY A 56 11.29 -1.18 -7.73
N ALA A 57 11.84 -1.80 -8.78
CA ALA A 57 13.16 -2.41 -8.73
C ALA A 57 14.24 -1.38 -8.94
N PHE A 58 15.22 -1.31 -8.06
CA PHE A 58 16.38 -0.42 -8.28
C PHE A 58 17.63 -0.91 -7.56
N LYS A 59 18.79 -0.45 -8.06
CA LYS A 59 20.12 -0.69 -7.50
C LYS A 59 20.66 0.63 -6.96
N GLY A 60 21.24 0.59 -5.77
CA GLY A 60 21.75 1.80 -5.14
C GLY A 60 22.82 1.53 -4.08
N LYS A 61 23.21 2.60 -3.39
CA LYS A 61 24.18 2.63 -2.29
C LYS A 61 23.51 3.21 -1.04
N GLN A 62 24.18 3.07 0.08
CA GLN A 62 23.74 3.72 1.32
C GLN A 62 23.51 5.22 1.08
N GLY A 63 22.35 5.70 1.50
CA GLY A 63 21.86 7.07 1.30
C GLY A 63 21.00 7.26 0.06
N ASP A 64 21.02 6.32 -0.89
CA ASP A 64 20.19 6.40 -2.09
C ASP A 64 18.71 6.14 -1.77
N PHE A 65 17.85 6.72 -2.60
CA PHE A 65 16.39 6.56 -2.47
C PHE A 65 15.73 6.41 -3.84
N ILE A 66 14.54 5.82 -3.81
CA ILE A 66 13.58 5.82 -4.92
C ILE A 66 12.29 6.52 -4.46
N GLU A 67 11.73 7.33 -5.34
CA GLU A 67 10.52 8.12 -5.10
C GLU A 67 9.52 7.88 -6.22
N PHE A 68 8.27 7.60 -5.85
CA PHE A 68 7.13 7.39 -6.72
C PHE A 68 6.17 8.55 -6.54
N ARG A 69 5.83 9.27 -7.61
CA ARG A 69 4.86 10.36 -7.60
C ARG A 69 3.58 9.95 -8.27
N PHE A 70 2.46 10.40 -7.72
CA PHE A 70 1.11 10.08 -8.17
C PHE A 70 0.43 11.36 -8.69
N ASP A 71 -0.32 11.24 -9.80
CA ASP A 71 -1.13 12.37 -10.32
C ASP A 71 -2.27 12.72 -9.36
N GLU A 72 -2.82 11.71 -8.69
CA GLU A 72 -3.87 11.87 -7.68
C GLU A 72 -3.41 11.26 -6.35
N PRO A 73 -3.78 11.85 -5.19
CA PRO A 73 -3.39 11.31 -3.89
C PRO A 73 -3.82 9.84 -3.73
N GLN A 74 -2.92 9.00 -3.29
CA GLN A 74 -3.14 7.57 -3.05
C GLN A 74 -3.20 7.27 -1.56
N THR A 75 -4.09 6.35 -1.18
CA THR A 75 -4.25 5.92 0.21
C THR A 75 -3.67 4.52 0.40
N PHE A 76 -2.78 4.36 1.37
CA PHE A 76 -2.14 3.07 1.68
C PHE A 76 -1.71 3.00 3.15
N ASN A 77 -1.57 1.77 3.65
CA ASN A 77 -1.14 1.46 5.02
C ASN A 77 -0.21 0.25 5.10
N THR A 78 0.10 -0.36 3.96
CA THR A 78 0.91 -1.57 3.88
C THR A 78 1.89 -1.44 2.72
N VAL A 79 3.14 -1.78 2.96
CA VAL A 79 4.20 -1.83 1.94
C VAL A 79 4.87 -3.20 2.00
N PHE A 80 5.15 -3.76 0.83
CA PHE A 80 5.91 -4.98 0.67
C PHE A 80 7.17 -4.69 -0.14
N ILE A 81 8.34 -5.05 0.40
CA ILE A 81 9.63 -4.81 -0.24
C ILE A 81 10.37 -6.13 -0.34
N THR A 82 10.98 -6.37 -1.50
CA THR A 82 11.87 -7.52 -1.71
C THR A 82 13.27 -7.05 -2.10
N GLU A 83 14.27 -7.64 -1.47
CA GLU A 83 15.68 -7.41 -1.74
C GLU A 83 16.32 -8.68 -2.31
N LYS A 84 17.25 -8.54 -3.26
CA LYS A 84 17.95 -9.67 -3.87
C LYS A 84 18.93 -10.34 -2.92
N THR A 85 19.63 -9.52 -2.13
CA THR A 85 20.62 -9.95 -1.16
C THR A 85 20.39 -9.17 0.13
N ALA A 86 20.35 -9.82 1.27
CA ALA A 86 20.05 -9.17 2.54
C ALA A 86 21.19 -8.22 2.98
N THR A 87 21.36 -7.11 2.27
CA THR A 87 22.40 -6.10 2.50
C THR A 87 21.89 -4.87 3.24
N VAL A 88 20.61 -4.50 3.08
CA VAL A 88 20.01 -3.37 3.80
C VAL A 88 19.90 -3.69 5.28
N ARG A 89 20.40 -2.78 6.14
CA ARG A 89 20.37 -2.89 7.60
C ARG A 89 19.46 -1.87 8.27
N GLN A 90 19.18 -0.78 7.56
CA GLN A 90 18.20 0.22 8.00
C GLN A 90 17.65 0.97 6.79
N TYR A 91 16.35 1.21 6.79
CA TYR A 91 15.67 1.99 5.77
C TYR A 91 14.54 2.83 6.38
N ASN A 92 14.16 3.86 5.66
CA ASN A 92 13.03 4.72 6.00
C ASN A 92 12.01 4.75 4.86
N LEU A 93 10.73 4.78 5.23
CA LEU A 93 9.61 5.04 4.33
C LEU A 93 9.06 6.43 4.63
N PHE A 94 8.81 7.21 3.58
CA PHE A 94 8.22 8.53 3.67
C PHE A 94 7.00 8.61 2.77
N ALA A 95 6.02 9.42 3.17
CA ALA A 95 4.87 9.82 2.38
C ALA A 95 4.85 11.35 2.25
N GLU A 96 4.59 11.88 1.05
CA GLU A 96 4.40 13.31 0.86
C GLU A 96 2.94 13.67 1.18
N ILE A 97 2.75 14.36 2.30
CA ILE A 97 1.46 14.79 2.83
C ILE A 97 1.49 16.32 2.90
N ASP A 98 0.50 16.97 2.28
CA ASP A 98 0.44 18.44 2.24
C ASP A 98 1.71 19.11 1.66
N GLY A 99 2.37 18.43 0.72
CA GLY A 99 3.57 18.92 0.03
C GLY A 99 4.89 18.71 0.79
N GLU A 100 4.86 18.01 1.94
CA GLU A 100 6.05 17.73 2.74
C GLU A 100 6.22 16.21 2.95
N PHE A 101 7.46 15.72 2.84
CA PHE A 101 7.78 14.33 3.15
C PHE A 101 7.79 14.10 4.66
N GLN A 102 6.88 13.27 5.13
CA GLN A 102 6.78 12.81 6.52
C GLN A 102 7.27 11.38 6.63
N LEU A 103 8.06 11.10 7.67
CA LEU A 103 8.51 9.74 7.99
C LEU A 103 7.31 8.92 8.49
N ILE A 104 6.97 7.83 7.79
CA ILE A 104 5.86 6.95 8.17
C ILE A 104 6.33 5.62 8.77
N TYR A 105 7.56 5.20 8.48
CA TYR A 105 8.11 3.97 9.03
C TYR A 105 9.64 3.95 8.99
N THR A 106 10.26 3.32 9.99
CA THR A 106 11.69 2.99 10.01
C THR A 106 11.86 1.49 10.22
N GLY A 107 12.47 0.81 9.23
CA GLY A 107 12.78 -0.61 9.28
C GLY A 107 14.27 -0.91 9.48
N LYS A 108 14.57 -2.12 9.98
CA LYS A 108 15.98 -2.57 10.17
C LYS A 108 16.45 -3.53 9.10
N LEU A 109 15.63 -4.48 8.71
CA LEU A 109 15.95 -5.51 7.71
C LEU A 109 14.78 -5.62 6.75
N ILE A 110 15.07 -5.97 5.49
CA ILE A 110 14.03 -6.30 4.51
C ILE A 110 13.80 -7.82 4.59
N MET A 111 12.67 -8.21 5.18
CA MET A 111 12.34 -9.61 5.48
C MET A 111 11.36 -10.23 4.49
N ALA A 112 11.04 -9.56 3.37
CA ALA A 112 9.99 -9.97 2.43
C ALA A 112 8.65 -10.23 3.14
N GLU A 113 8.26 -9.33 4.05
CA GLU A 113 7.02 -9.36 4.82
C GLU A 113 6.24 -8.04 4.64
N ASN A 114 4.96 -8.07 4.96
CA ASN A 114 4.14 -6.87 4.93
C ASN A 114 4.55 -5.92 6.07
N ILE A 115 4.91 -4.71 5.71
CA ILE A 115 5.22 -3.61 6.62
C ILE A 115 3.94 -2.79 6.77
N THR A 116 3.37 -2.77 7.96
CA THR A 116 2.12 -2.07 8.24
C THR A 116 2.37 -0.82 9.10
N PHE A 117 1.62 0.24 8.83
CA PHE A 117 1.65 1.51 9.54
C PHE A 117 0.27 2.18 9.49
N ASP A 118 0.10 3.32 10.16
CA ASP A 118 -1.16 4.07 10.12
C ASP A 118 -1.48 4.48 8.69
N THR A 119 -2.76 4.40 8.33
CA THR A 119 -3.22 4.75 6.97
C THR A 119 -2.86 6.19 6.62
N VAL A 120 -2.19 6.38 5.49
CA VAL A 120 -1.83 7.69 4.95
C VAL A 120 -2.43 7.91 3.58
N THR A 121 -2.71 9.18 3.25
CA THR A 121 -3.07 9.61 1.88
C THR A 121 -1.99 10.58 1.42
N ALA A 122 -1.31 10.27 0.33
CA ALA A 122 -0.10 10.94 -0.10
C ALA A 122 -0.03 11.14 -1.62
N THR A 123 0.67 12.18 -2.04
CA THR A 123 0.97 12.50 -3.44
C THR A 123 2.28 11.87 -3.93
N ALA A 124 3.13 11.42 -3.00
CA ALA A 124 4.33 10.65 -3.31
C ALA A 124 4.67 9.67 -2.18
N PHE A 125 5.36 8.60 -2.56
CA PHE A 125 5.97 7.63 -1.66
C PHE A 125 7.47 7.57 -1.91
N LYS A 126 8.28 7.52 -0.84
CA LYS A 126 9.73 7.43 -0.96
C LYS A 126 10.31 6.37 -0.03
N PHE A 127 11.16 5.52 -0.59
CA PHE A 127 11.97 4.54 0.13
C PHE A 127 13.43 5.00 0.12
N THR A 128 14.07 5.06 1.29
CA THR A 128 15.47 5.48 1.45
C THR A 128 16.25 4.44 2.23
N VAL A 129 17.39 4.02 1.73
CA VAL A 129 18.31 3.14 2.46
C VAL A 129 19.23 3.98 3.35
N VAL A 130 19.07 3.82 4.67
CA VAL A 130 19.84 4.57 5.68
C VAL A 130 21.19 3.90 5.96
N ASN A 131 21.20 2.55 6.04
CA ASN A 131 22.40 1.79 6.37
C ASN A 131 22.41 0.45 5.64
N THR A 132 23.62 0.02 5.25
CA THR A 132 23.87 -1.30 4.64
C THR A 132 24.84 -2.11 5.50
N GLU A 133 24.99 -3.40 5.18
CA GLU A 133 25.99 -4.26 5.81
C GLU A 133 27.41 -3.73 5.63
N ILE A 134 28.22 -3.87 6.67
CA ILE A 134 29.64 -3.45 6.64
C ILE A 134 30.36 -4.18 5.51
N GLY A 135 30.99 -3.40 4.61
CA GLY A 135 31.69 -3.92 3.44
C GLY A 135 30.80 -4.14 2.20
N SER A 136 29.50 -3.91 2.32
CA SER A 136 28.58 -3.91 1.16
C SER A 136 28.54 -2.54 0.51
N ASN A 137 28.95 -2.44 -0.74
CA ASN A 137 28.96 -1.16 -1.46
C ASN A 137 27.65 -0.88 -2.20
N GLU A 138 26.79 -1.89 -2.34
CA GLU A 138 25.57 -1.80 -3.16
C GLU A 138 24.47 -2.68 -2.56
N PHE A 139 23.23 -2.26 -2.77
CA PHE A 139 22.02 -3.07 -2.54
C PHE A 139 21.22 -3.19 -3.84
N ILE A 140 20.35 -4.20 -3.92
CA ILE A 140 19.47 -4.42 -5.05
C ILE A 140 18.07 -4.71 -4.52
N ILE A 141 17.16 -3.74 -4.69
CA ILE A 141 15.73 -3.93 -4.46
C ILE A 141 15.14 -4.58 -5.71
N GLN A 142 14.38 -5.65 -5.54
CA GLN A 142 13.73 -6.39 -6.62
C GLN A 142 12.30 -5.92 -6.87
N GLY A 143 11.67 -5.35 -5.86
CA GLY A 143 10.31 -4.82 -5.97
C GLY A 143 9.87 -4.09 -4.73
N ILE A 144 9.00 -3.11 -4.93
CA ILE A 144 8.27 -2.37 -3.91
C ILE A 144 6.81 -2.33 -4.36
N SER A 145 5.91 -2.72 -3.47
CA SER A 145 4.45 -2.62 -3.65
C SER A 145 3.83 -1.94 -2.45
N ALA A 146 2.76 -1.19 -2.66
CA ALA A 146 2.02 -0.55 -1.58
C ALA A 146 0.52 -0.74 -1.79
N TYR A 147 -0.24 -0.96 -0.70
CA TYR A 147 -1.68 -1.15 -0.76
C TYR A 147 -2.39 -0.64 0.49
N ASN A 148 -3.67 -0.39 0.32
CA ASN A 148 -4.57 -0.17 1.43
C ASN A 148 -5.19 -1.52 1.83
N ASP A 149 -4.70 -2.10 2.92
CA ASP A 149 -5.24 -3.33 3.48
C ASP A 149 -6.29 -2.97 4.54
N CYS A 150 -7.55 -3.16 4.18
CA CYS A 150 -8.66 -2.97 5.09
C CYS A 150 -8.80 -4.22 5.96
N HIS A 151 -8.21 -4.22 7.16
CA HIS A 151 -8.42 -5.23 8.21
C HIS A 151 -9.79 -5.12 8.85
#